data_5ad74430deb53f2b2475eb5237ff99bd
#
_entry.id   5ad74430deb53f2b2475eb5237ff99bd
#
_cell.length_a   1.000
_cell.length_b   1.000
_cell.length_c   1.000
_cell.angle_alpha   90.00
_cell.angle_beta   90.00
_cell.angle_gamma   90.00
#
_symmetry.space_group_name_H-M   'P 1'
#
loop_
_entity.id
_entity.type
_entity.pdbx_description
1 polymer ?
#
loop_
_entity_poly.entity_id
_entity_poly.type
_entity_poly.pdbx_seq_one_letter_code
_entity_poly.pdbx_strand_id
1 'polypeptide(L)'
;MNFENYEKEFFDRLGESCYMVLATSFEDHPMASMMTCLVFDGAIWMQTDKKFPKFGQIENNPKVALCKNATQIEGRASLCGHPLERQNEKFAMLMKKYHPESYEMYSKVDSEVVIKVIPEKAIDWLYEKGDDQIFNLDFINRKVNIQIYKNSKA
;
A
#
# COMPACT_ATOMS: atom_id res chain seq x y z
N MET A 1 8.54 -12.59 19.73
CA MET A 1 8.03 -12.77 18.36
C MET A 1 9.06 -12.18 17.39
N ASN A 2 9.41 -12.88 16.34
CA ASN A 2 10.38 -12.39 15.35
C ASN A 2 9.72 -11.52 14.28
N PHE A 3 10.53 -10.89 13.43
CA PHE A 3 10.03 -9.99 12.38
C PHE A 3 9.03 -10.71 11.45
N GLU A 4 9.30 -11.95 11.06
CA GLU A 4 8.43 -12.70 10.14
C GLU A 4 7.01 -12.84 10.69
N ASN A 5 6.87 -13.03 11.98
CA ASN A 5 5.55 -13.13 12.63
C ASN A 5 4.82 -11.78 12.59
N TYR A 6 5.52 -10.68 12.88
CA TYR A 6 4.92 -9.33 12.80
C TYR A 6 4.58 -8.96 11.36
N GLU A 7 5.41 -9.32 10.41
CA GLU A 7 5.16 -9.09 8.98
C GLU A 7 3.89 -9.83 8.54
N LYS A 8 3.77 -11.11 8.93
CA LYS A 8 2.60 -11.91 8.61
C LYS A 8 1.32 -11.28 9.19
N GLU A 9 1.35 -10.91 10.46
CA GLU A 9 0.19 -10.28 11.10
C GLU A 9 -0.17 -8.94 10.44
N PHE A 10 0.83 -8.17 10.05
CA PHE A 10 0.64 -6.90 9.36
C PHE A 10 -0.11 -7.10 8.04
N PHE A 11 0.34 -8.02 7.20
CA PHE A 11 -0.31 -8.30 5.93
C PHE A 11 -1.69 -8.96 6.12
N ASP A 12 -1.83 -9.83 7.12
CA ASP A 12 -3.13 -10.43 7.44
C ASP A 12 -4.17 -9.37 7.82
N ARG A 13 -3.76 -8.34 8.58
CA ARG A 13 -4.66 -7.23 8.93
C ARG A 13 -5.05 -6.38 7.74
N LEU A 14 -4.17 -6.20 6.77
CA LEU A 14 -4.51 -5.47 5.54
C LEU A 14 -5.54 -6.26 4.71
N GLY A 15 -5.47 -7.58 4.75
CA GLY A 15 -6.33 -8.46 3.95
C GLY A 15 -5.88 -8.50 2.49
N GLU A 16 -6.60 -9.23 1.66
CA GLU A 16 -6.28 -9.34 0.23
C GLU A 16 -6.74 -8.13 -0.58
N SER A 17 -7.69 -7.37 -0.05
CA SER A 17 -8.26 -6.20 -0.71
C SER A 17 -8.62 -5.15 0.32
N CYS A 18 -8.26 -3.91 0.05
CA CYS A 18 -8.59 -2.78 0.92
C CYS A 18 -8.52 -1.46 0.16
N TYR A 19 -8.94 -0.39 0.82
CA TYR A 19 -8.79 0.97 0.31
C TYR A 19 -7.71 1.68 1.12
N MET A 20 -6.79 2.34 0.43
CA MET A 20 -5.73 3.13 1.06
C MET A 20 -5.59 4.48 0.37
N VAL A 21 -5.19 5.49 1.13
CA VAL A 21 -4.75 6.75 0.55
C VAL A 21 -3.32 6.56 0.08
N LEU A 22 -3.08 6.84 -1.21
CA LEU A 22 -1.74 6.85 -1.80
C LEU A 22 -1.25 8.30 -1.85
N ALA A 23 -0.09 8.56 -1.26
CA ALA A 23 0.59 9.84 -1.32
C ALA A 23 1.80 9.71 -2.24
N THR A 24 1.90 10.64 -3.19
CA THR A 24 3.01 10.75 -4.14
C THR A 24 3.56 12.18 -4.08
N SER A 25 4.79 12.39 -4.51
CA SER A 25 5.37 13.72 -4.56
C SER A 25 6.43 13.83 -5.63
N PHE A 26 6.59 15.04 -6.15
CA PHE A 26 7.69 15.40 -7.05
C PHE A 26 7.87 16.92 -6.97
N GLU A 27 9.12 17.36 -6.85
CA GLU A 27 9.48 18.80 -6.77
C GLU A 27 8.63 19.56 -5.72
N ASP A 28 8.57 19.00 -4.51
CA ASP A 28 7.83 19.58 -3.36
C ASP A 28 6.32 19.70 -3.58
N HIS A 29 5.77 18.98 -4.57
CA HIS A 29 4.34 18.96 -4.82
C HIS A 29 3.75 17.62 -4.35
N PRO A 30 3.17 17.56 -3.14
CA PRO A 30 2.54 16.32 -2.64
C PRO A 30 1.12 16.19 -3.18
N MET A 31 0.74 14.95 -3.48
CA MET A 31 -0.63 14.60 -3.85
C MET A 31 -1.08 13.39 -3.06
N ALA A 32 -2.37 13.28 -2.81
CA ALA A 32 -2.95 12.15 -2.10
C ALA A 32 -4.31 11.80 -2.69
N SER A 33 -4.56 10.52 -2.89
CA SER A 33 -5.83 10.04 -3.42
C SER A 33 -6.17 8.66 -2.88
N MET A 34 -7.46 8.39 -2.72
CA MET A 34 -7.94 7.08 -2.31
C MET A 34 -7.78 6.08 -3.44
N MET A 35 -7.20 4.92 -3.15
CA MET A 35 -6.95 3.88 -4.13
C MET A 35 -7.57 2.56 -3.69
N THR A 36 -8.09 1.83 -4.67
CA THR A 36 -8.46 0.42 -4.50
C THR A 36 -7.18 -0.40 -4.54
N CYS A 37 -6.90 -1.13 -3.47
CA CYS A 37 -5.65 -1.87 -3.32
C CYS A 37 -5.87 -3.36 -3.22
N LEU A 38 -4.97 -4.12 -3.82
CA LEU A 38 -4.85 -5.56 -3.63
C LEU A 38 -3.53 -5.83 -2.91
N VAL A 39 -3.53 -6.80 -2.00
CA VAL A 39 -2.37 -7.13 -1.18
C VAL A 39 -2.01 -8.59 -1.43
N PHE A 40 -0.87 -8.82 -2.04
CA PHE A 40 -0.36 -10.17 -2.31
C PHE A 40 1.14 -10.12 -2.57
N ASP A 41 1.80 -11.25 -2.38
CA ASP A 41 3.24 -11.42 -2.62
C ASP A 41 4.09 -10.35 -1.91
N GLY A 42 3.70 -9.98 -0.69
CA GLY A 42 4.46 -9.02 0.12
C GLY A 42 4.44 -7.59 -0.40
N ALA A 43 3.50 -7.25 -1.26
CA ALA A 43 3.38 -5.91 -1.87
C ALA A 43 1.93 -5.45 -1.89
N ILE A 44 1.76 -4.16 -2.15
CA ILE A 44 0.45 -3.53 -2.30
C ILE A 44 0.33 -3.06 -3.75
N TRP A 45 -0.74 -3.48 -4.39
CA TRP A 45 -0.94 -3.30 -5.82
C TRP A 45 -2.17 -2.47 -6.08
N MET A 46 -2.09 -1.60 -7.07
CA MET A 46 -3.19 -0.73 -7.50
C MET A 46 -3.01 -0.38 -8.97
N GLN A 47 -3.95 0.36 -9.53
CA GLN A 47 -3.86 0.79 -10.93
C GLN A 47 -4.26 2.25 -11.04
N THR A 48 -3.74 2.91 -12.07
CA THR A 48 -4.10 4.29 -12.41
C THR A 48 -4.00 4.49 -13.91
N ASP A 49 -4.64 5.55 -14.39
CA ASP A 49 -4.49 5.99 -15.78
C ASP A 49 -3.21 6.81 -15.92
N LYS A 50 -2.42 6.56 -16.97
CA LYS A 50 -1.20 7.32 -17.25
C LYS A 50 -1.45 8.81 -17.46
N LYS A 51 -2.69 9.20 -17.72
CA LYS A 51 -3.10 10.60 -17.88
C LYS A 51 -3.21 11.35 -16.57
N PHE A 52 -3.23 10.65 -15.43
CA PHE A 52 -3.36 11.29 -14.12
C PHE A 52 -2.00 11.74 -13.59
N PRO A 53 -1.94 12.87 -12.84
CA PRO A 53 -0.67 13.42 -12.36
C PRO A 53 0.17 12.48 -11.52
N LYS A 54 -0.45 11.56 -10.76
CA LYS A 54 0.30 10.61 -9.91
C LYS A 54 1.23 9.72 -10.73
N PHE A 55 0.86 9.39 -11.97
CA PHE A 55 1.73 8.60 -12.84
C PHE A 55 3.06 9.29 -13.09
N GLY A 56 3.01 10.56 -13.51
CA GLY A 56 4.23 11.33 -13.75
C GLY A 56 5.05 11.55 -12.48
N GLN A 57 4.40 11.72 -11.34
CA GLN A 57 5.11 11.85 -10.07
C GLN A 57 5.86 10.58 -9.72
N ILE A 58 5.23 9.41 -9.88
CA ILE A 58 5.87 8.11 -9.61
C ILE A 58 7.02 7.84 -10.58
N GLU A 59 6.87 8.18 -11.87
CA GLU A 59 7.95 8.04 -12.84
C GLU A 59 9.22 8.79 -12.40
N ASN A 60 9.05 9.97 -11.83
CA ASN A 60 10.15 10.84 -11.44
C ASN A 60 10.59 10.68 -9.99
N ASN A 61 9.71 10.14 -9.14
CA ASN A 61 10.01 9.87 -7.74
C ASN A 61 9.25 8.62 -7.27
N PRO A 62 9.96 7.49 -7.15
CA PRO A 62 9.31 6.23 -6.75
C PRO A 62 8.97 6.14 -5.27
N LYS A 63 9.39 7.09 -4.45
CA LYS A 63 9.07 7.10 -3.02
C LYS A 63 7.63 7.52 -2.82
N VAL A 64 6.86 6.65 -2.17
CA VAL A 64 5.44 6.87 -1.93
C VAL A 64 5.10 6.52 -0.49
N ALA A 65 3.91 6.93 -0.07
CA ALA A 65 3.36 6.52 1.21
C ALA A 65 1.92 6.08 1.04
N LEU A 66 1.49 5.16 1.89
CA LEU A 66 0.13 4.67 1.95
C LEU A 66 -0.39 4.82 3.37
N CYS A 67 -1.67 5.11 3.50
CA CYS A 67 -2.32 5.22 4.80
C CYS A 67 -3.68 4.53 4.77
N LYS A 68 -3.90 3.68 5.78
CA LYS A 68 -5.19 3.06 6.05
C LYS A 68 -5.44 3.16 7.56
N ASN A 69 -6.41 3.97 7.96
CA ASN A 69 -6.68 4.24 9.38
C ASN A 69 -5.38 4.68 10.09
N ALA A 70 -4.97 3.98 11.14
CA ALA A 70 -3.77 4.29 11.92
C ALA A 70 -2.51 3.55 11.41
N THR A 71 -2.56 2.97 10.22
CA THR A 71 -1.44 2.29 9.59
C THR A 71 -0.84 3.19 8.52
N GLN A 72 0.44 3.52 8.65
CA GLN A 72 1.19 4.30 7.68
C GLN A 72 2.29 3.43 7.08
N ILE A 73 2.42 3.47 5.77
CA ILE A 73 3.42 2.68 5.05
C ILE A 73 4.25 3.62 4.18
N GLU A 74 5.56 3.58 4.35
CA GLU A 74 6.49 4.18 3.40
C GLU A 74 6.98 3.07 2.48
N GLY A 75 6.95 3.31 1.18
CA GLY A 75 7.32 2.29 0.22
C GLY A 75 7.90 2.85 -1.05
N ARG A 76 8.25 1.93 -1.93
CA ARG A 76 8.79 2.25 -3.25
C ARG A 76 7.86 1.70 -4.32
N ALA A 77 7.40 2.58 -5.20
CA ALA A 77 6.47 2.24 -6.27
C ALA A 77 7.22 1.86 -7.53
N SER A 78 6.70 0.85 -8.22
CA SER A 78 7.12 0.44 -9.55
C SER A 78 5.92 0.49 -10.48
N LEU A 79 6.14 0.93 -11.72
CA LEU A 79 5.14 0.91 -12.77
C LEU A 79 5.30 -0.40 -13.55
N CYS A 80 4.27 -1.26 -13.51
CA CYS A 80 4.37 -2.65 -13.95
C CYS A 80 3.64 -2.96 -15.25
N GLY A 81 3.31 -1.94 -16.04
CA GLY A 81 2.64 -2.14 -17.32
C GLY A 81 1.13 -2.27 -17.20
N HIS A 82 0.50 -2.67 -18.29
CA HIS A 82 -0.95 -2.71 -18.39
C HIS A 82 -1.53 -3.85 -17.54
N PRO A 83 -2.71 -3.65 -16.88
CA PRO A 83 -3.32 -4.68 -16.04
C PRO A 83 -3.59 -6.02 -16.75
N LEU A 84 -3.84 -6.01 -18.05
CA LEU A 84 -4.15 -7.22 -18.81
C LEU A 84 -2.93 -7.89 -19.44
N GLU A 85 -1.72 -7.35 -19.22
CA GLU A 85 -0.50 -8.03 -19.63
C GLU A 85 -0.29 -9.31 -18.80
N ARG A 86 0.38 -10.29 -19.40
CA ARG A 86 0.54 -11.61 -18.81
C ARG A 86 1.17 -11.61 -17.42
N GLN A 87 2.18 -10.77 -17.18
CA GLN A 87 2.84 -10.67 -15.88
C GLN A 87 1.90 -10.15 -14.78
N ASN A 88 0.80 -9.51 -15.15
CA ASN A 88 -0.18 -8.95 -14.21
C ASN A 88 -1.44 -9.82 -14.09
N GLU A 89 -1.37 -11.08 -14.51
CA GLU A 89 -2.51 -12.00 -14.50
C GLU A 89 -3.13 -12.13 -13.10
N LYS A 90 -2.30 -12.27 -12.07
CA LYS A 90 -2.78 -12.39 -10.69
C LYS A 90 -3.49 -11.11 -10.24
N PHE A 91 -2.93 -9.95 -10.58
CA PHE A 91 -3.57 -8.67 -10.30
C PHE A 91 -4.96 -8.58 -10.96
N ALA A 92 -5.04 -8.88 -12.25
CA ALA A 92 -6.29 -8.83 -12.99
C ALA A 92 -7.34 -9.79 -12.43
N MET A 93 -6.92 -11.00 -12.06
CA MET A 93 -7.79 -12.01 -11.46
C MET A 93 -8.38 -11.52 -10.14
N LEU A 94 -7.55 -10.94 -9.27
CA LEU A 94 -7.99 -10.43 -7.97
C LEU A 94 -8.84 -9.17 -8.11
N MET A 95 -8.54 -8.28 -9.07
CA MET A 95 -9.39 -7.14 -9.37
C MET A 95 -10.79 -7.59 -9.79
N LYS A 96 -10.87 -8.57 -10.67
CA LYS A 96 -12.15 -9.11 -11.12
C LYS A 96 -12.92 -9.75 -9.97
N LYS A 97 -12.21 -10.41 -9.06
CA LYS A 97 -12.81 -11.07 -7.89
C LYS A 97 -13.38 -10.08 -6.87
N TYR A 98 -12.57 -9.10 -6.47
CA TYR A 98 -12.93 -8.19 -5.39
C TYR A 98 -13.56 -6.87 -5.85
N HIS A 99 -13.25 -6.43 -7.06
CA HIS A 99 -13.68 -5.14 -7.60
C HIS A 99 -14.11 -5.30 -9.06
N PRO A 100 -15.16 -6.11 -9.32
CA PRO A 100 -15.57 -6.42 -10.70
C PRO A 100 -15.96 -5.18 -11.51
N GLU A 101 -16.57 -4.18 -10.88
CA GLU A 101 -16.93 -2.94 -11.57
C GLU A 101 -15.70 -2.15 -12.01
N SER A 102 -14.72 -2.00 -11.10
CA SER A 102 -13.46 -1.33 -11.43
C SER A 102 -12.69 -2.08 -12.51
N TYR A 103 -12.72 -3.41 -12.46
CA TYR A 103 -12.10 -4.23 -13.51
C TYR A 103 -12.72 -3.92 -14.87
N GLU A 104 -14.05 -3.93 -14.97
CA GLU A 104 -14.75 -3.68 -16.24
C GLU A 104 -14.58 -2.24 -16.72
N MET A 105 -14.62 -1.26 -15.80
CA MET A 105 -14.56 0.15 -16.18
C MET A 105 -13.15 0.66 -16.47
N TYR A 106 -12.13 0.14 -15.76
CA TYR A 106 -10.78 0.74 -15.78
C TYR A 106 -9.69 -0.21 -16.24
N SER A 107 -9.71 -1.48 -15.83
CA SER A 107 -8.58 -2.39 -16.13
C SER A 107 -8.40 -2.66 -17.62
N LYS A 108 -9.43 -2.44 -18.42
CA LYS A 108 -9.40 -2.64 -19.89
C LYS A 108 -9.00 -1.39 -20.66
N VAL A 109 -8.91 -0.24 -19.99
CA VAL A 109 -8.56 1.03 -20.64
C VAL A 109 -7.10 0.98 -21.07
N ASP A 110 -6.81 1.38 -22.33
CA ASP A 110 -5.47 1.26 -22.92
C ASP A 110 -4.38 1.99 -22.12
N SER A 111 -4.71 3.13 -21.51
CA SER A 111 -3.76 3.95 -20.77
C SER A 111 -3.61 3.54 -19.30
N GLU A 112 -4.25 2.47 -18.87
CA GLU A 112 -4.17 1.99 -17.49
C GLU A 112 -2.81 1.34 -17.21
N VAL A 113 -2.29 1.51 -15.99
CA VAL A 113 -1.01 0.95 -15.56
C VAL A 113 -1.12 0.42 -14.13
N VAL A 114 -0.50 -0.72 -13.90
CA VAL A 114 -0.39 -1.32 -12.57
C VAL A 114 0.74 -0.66 -11.80
N ILE A 115 0.46 -0.29 -10.55
CA ILE A 115 1.43 0.21 -9.60
C ILE A 115 1.65 -0.86 -8.54
N LYS A 116 2.92 -1.23 -8.32
CA LYS A 116 3.33 -2.13 -7.24
C LYS A 116 4.09 -1.33 -6.21
N VAL A 117 3.63 -1.35 -4.97
CA VAL A 117 4.34 -0.70 -3.85
C VAL A 117 4.94 -1.77 -2.96
N ILE A 118 6.27 -1.73 -2.82
CA ILE A 118 6.99 -2.60 -1.89
C ILE A 118 7.21 -1.81 -0.61
N PRO A 119 6.66 -2.25 0.53
CA PRO A 119 6.86 -1.56 1.79
C PRO A 119 8.33 -1.55 2.21
N GLU A 120 8.79 -0.40 2.70
CA GLU A 120 10.12 -0.25 3.30
C GLU A 120 10.02 -0.05 4.80
N LYS A 121 9.05 0.72 5.24
CA LYS A 121 8.74 0.94 6.66
C LYS A 121 7.24 1.03 6.86
N ALA A 122 6.78 0.61 8.04
CA ALA A 122 5.39 0.83 8.43
C ALA A 122 5.32 1.24 9.90
N ILE A 123 4.37 2.08 10.19
CA ILE A 123 3.97 2.43 11.55
C ILE A 123 2.53 1.95 11.71
N ASP A 124 2.33 1.05 12.64
CA ASP A 124 1.03 0.44 12.87
C ASP A 124 0.62 0.71 14.31
N TRP A 125 -0.34 1.60 14.50
CA TRP A 125 -0.81 1.99 15.83
C TRP A 125 -1.99 1.11 16.21
N LEU A 126 -1.78 0.24 17.20
CA LEU A 126 -2.79 -0.69 17.68
C LEU A 126 -3.20 -0.32 19.11
N TYR A 127 -4.49 -0.15 19.31
CA TYR A 127 -5.05 0.11 20.61
C TYR A 127 -5.37 -1.21 21.30
N GLU A 128 -4.72 -1.46 22.42
CA GLU A 128 -5.05 -2.56 23.32
C GLU A 128 -5.32 -2.00 24.72
N LYS A 129 -5.99 -2.80 25.56
CA LYS A 129 -6.51 -2.39 26.87
C LYS A 129 -5.59 -1.44 27.63
N GLY A 130 -5.97 -0.15 27.68
CA GLY A 130 -5.34 0.87 28.51
C GLY A 130 -4.15 1.58 27.90
N ASP A 131 -3.35 0.92 27.07
CA ASP A 131 -2.18 1.52 26.42
C ASP A 131 -2.21 1.26 24.91
N ASP A 132 -1.86 2.28 24.15
CA ASP A 132 -1.64 2.13 22.72
C ASP A 132 -0.26 1.52 22.47
N GLN A 133 -0.18 0.61 21.51
CA GLN A 133 1.09 0.06 21.07
C GLN A 133 1.38 0.56 19.66
N ILE A 134 2.58 1.07 19.47
CA ILE A 134 3.04 1.56 18.17
C ILE A 134 4.10 0.59 17.65
N PHE A 135 3.79 -0.11 16.57
CA PHE A 135 4.69 -1.06 15.94
C PHE A 135 5.40 -0.37 14.79
N ASN A 136 6.72 -0.27 14.90
CA ASN A 136 7.57 0.26 13.82
C ASN A 136 8.22 -0.92 13.12
N LEU A 137 7.79 -1.19 11.89
CA LEU A 137 8.32 -2.30 11.08
C LEU A 137 9.32 -1.76 10.07
N ASP A 138 10.53 -2.30 10.09
CA ASP A 138 11.56 -2.02 9.09
C ASP A 138 11.70 -3.25 8.19
N PHE A 139 11.10 -3.17 7.01
CA PHE A 139 11.09 -4.29 6.05
C PHE A 139 12.45 -4.49 5.39
N ILE A 140 13.28 -3.45 5.32
CA ILE A 140 14.59 -3.52 4.71
C ILE A 140 15.56 -4.28 5.61
N ASN A 141 15.64 -3.90 6.89
CA ASN A 141 16.53 -4.51 7.87
C ASN A 141 15.88 -5.66 8.64
N ARG A 142 14.61 -5.91 8.40
CA ARG A 142 13.80 -6.97 9.02
C ARG A 142 13.83 -6.88 10.54
N LYS A 143 13.47 -5.70 11.04
CA LYS A 143 13.42 -5.38 12.47
C LYS A 143 12.08 -4.81 12.85
N VAL A 144 11.67 -5.05 14.08
CA VAL A 144 10.49 -4.45 14.67
C VAL A 144 10.86 -3.75 15.97
N ASN A 145 10.32 -2.55 16.16
CA ASN A 145 10.43 -1.81 17.42
C ASN A 145 9.02 -1.49 17.90
N ILE A 146 8.75 -1.85 19.14
CA ILE A 146 7.43 -1.65 19.76
C ILE A 146 7.55 -0.55 20.81
N GLN A 147 6.74 0.50 20.64
CA GLN A 147 6.63 1.59 21.61
C GLN A 147 5.28 1.49 22.31
N ILE A 148 5.27 1.75 23.59
CA ILE A 148 4.02 1.82 24.37
C ILE A 148 3.75 3.30 24.65
N TYR A 149 2.62 3.79 24.14
CA TYR A 149 2.16 5.15 24.40
C TYR A 149 1.17 5.10 25.55
N LYS A 150 1.60 5.61 26.71
CA LYS A 150 0.76 5.60 27.90
C LYS A 150 -0.17 6.80 27.92
N ASN A 151 -1.44 6.56 28.19
CA ASN A 151 -2.41 7.62 28.38
C ASN A 151 -2.13 8.33 29.72
N SER A 152 -1.77 9.60 29.67
CA SER A 152 -1.49 10.42 30.85
C SER A 152 -2.69 10.65 31.77
N LYS A 153 -3.88 10.22 31.36
CA LYS A 153 -5.13 10.34 32.14
C LYS A 153 -5.49 9.04 32.87
N ALA A 154 -4.62 8.05 32.78
CA ALA A 154 -4.84 6.79 33.49
C ALA A 154 -4.60 6.97 35.00
#